data_a6a13a7efaa6f0e019e647cf4ec171aa
#
_entry.id   a6a13a7efaa6f0e019e647cf4ec171aa
#
_cell.length_a   1.000
_cell.length_b   1.000
_cell.length_c   1.000
_cell.angle_alpha   90.00
_cell.angle_beta   90.00
_cell.angle_gamma   90.00
#
_symmetry.space_group_name_H-M   'P 1'
#
loop_
_entity.id
_entity.type
_entity.pdbx_description
1 polymer ?
#
loop_
_entity_poly.entity_id
_entity_poly.type
_entity_poly.pdbx_seq_one_letter_code
_entity_poly.pdbx_strand_id
1 'polypeptide(L)'
;MIDNQRQFQQSYYDRHYPKRVAAVEEQLAHPLFRSFYDRLAFRLLDASASARNDGDPLRVFEVGCGEGFLGSAIRRTADERALPLGYGGADLSQAALDLARPTLGNDLIVGDATEVTASLAAASRDLLIVKNLLHHLDDPAALLREAARVVGPTGRVAVIEARLGCPQFWIFSGFAPRRERYFFQGARRNRRAMEAAGLELVHSERFSLLPYELAFHIRYGFFRRLLSGDDPKLIGRISQVDDRLAAAIPWITSYVIWIARPTG
;
A
#
# COMPACT_ATOMS: atom_id res chain seq x y z
N MET A 1 24.87 2.10 11.26
CA MET A 1 24.34 1.48 10.02
C MET A 1 22.91 1.90 9.70
N ILE A 2 22.04 2.05 10.68
CA ILE A 2 20.61 2.45 10.53
C ILE A 2 20.48 3.85 9.90
N ASP A 3 21.25 4.84 10.36
CA ASP A 3 21.23 6.20 9.81
C ASP A 3 21.59 6.26 8.32
N ASN A 4 22.48 5.41 7.87
CA ASN A 4 22.96 5.41 6.48
C ASN A 4 21.90 4.88 5.49
N GLN A 5 21.01 3.99 5.94
CA GLN A 5 19.94 3.42 5.10
C GLN A 5 18.75 4.40 5.00
N ARG A 6 18.34 5.01 6.11
CA ARG A 6 17.29 6.06 6.15
C ARG A 6 17.70 7.26 5.28
N GLN A 7 18.91 7.79 5.47
CA GLN A 7 19.45 8.90 4.68
C GLN A 7 19.56 8.56 3.19
N PHE A 8 19.91 7.32 2.87
CA PHE A 8 19.95 6.86 1.48
C PHE A 8 18.55 6.82 0.86
N GLN A 9 17.58 6.23 1.55
CA GLN A 9 16.18 6.18 1.08
C GLN A 9 15.62 7.59 0.89
N GLN A 10 15.74 8.45 1.88
CA GLN A 10 15.27 9.82 1.81
C GLN A 10 15.93 10.57 0.64
N SER A 11 17.27 10.51 0.50
CA SER A 11 17.98 11.18 -0.58
C SER A 11 17.68 10.59 -1.97
N TYR A 12 17.35 9.31 -2.05
CA TYR A 12 16.93 8.66 -3.28
C TYR A 12 15.56 9.17 -3.72
N TYR A 13 14.59 9.18 -2.81
CA TYR A 13 13.23 9.62 -3.09
C TYR A 13 13.19 11.12 -3.38
N ASP A 14 13.83 11.96 -2.58
CA ASP A 14 13.86 13.42 -2.79
C ASP A 14 14.48 13.83 -4.13
N ARG A 15 15.42 13.06 -4.67
CA ARG A 15 15.98 13.29 -6.01
C ARG A 15 15.08 12.83 -7.15
N HIS A 16 14.26 11.82 -6.93
CA HIS A 16 13.48 11.19 -7.99
C HIS A 16 12.05 11.73 -8.07
N TYR A 17 11.42 12.04 -6.95
CA TYR A 17 10.04 12.52 -6.92
C TYR A 17 9.80 13.83 -7.67
N PRO A 18 10.64 14.87 -7.60
CA PRO A 18 10.42 16.11 -8.37
C PRO A 18 10.36 15.89 -9.89
N LYS A 19 11.03 14.83 -10.37
CA LYS A 19 11.03 14.45 -11.79
C LYS A 19 9.82 13.59 -12.18
N ARG A 20 9.01 13.18 -11.20
CA ARG A 20 7.89 12.27 -11.38
C ARG A 20 6.53 12.94 -11.39
N VAL A 21 6.44 14.27 -11.19
CA VAL A 21 5.15 14.98 -11.09
C VAL A 21 4.24 14.62 -12.27
N ALA A 22 4.71 14.85 -13.52
CA ALA A 22 3.91 14.51 -14.70
C ALA A 22 3.60 13.02 -14.81
N ALA A 23 4.54 12.14 -14.40
CA ALA A 23 4.32 10.70 -14.41
C ALA A 23 3.29 10.26 -13.37
N VAL A 24 3.25 10.89 -12.22
CA VAL A 24 2.25 10.62 -11.16
C VAL A 24 0.85 11.00 -11.62
N GLU A 25 0.69 12.19 -12.19
CA GLU A 25 -0.59 12.64 -12.74
C GLU A 25 -1.08 11.68 -13.83
N GLU A 26 -0.19 11.30 -14.75
CA GLU A 26 -0.50 10.37 -15.81
C GLU A 26 -0.85 8.97 -15.29
N GLN A 27 -0.16 8.48 -14.25
CA GLN A 27 -0.46 7.21 -13.59
C GLN A 27 -1.81 7.25 -12.90
N LEU A 28 -2.13 8.32 -12.17
CA LEU A 28 -3.43 8.51 -11.53
C LEU A 28 -4.58 8.55 -12.55
N ALA A 29 -4.33 9.10 -13.74
CA ALA A 29 -5.30 9.13 -14.83
C ALA A 29 -5.43 7.80 -15.57
N HIS A 30 -4.42 6.90 -15.51
CA HIS A 30 -4.41 5.68 -16.30
C HIS A 30 -5.44 4.65 -15.81
N PRO A 31 -6.42 4.22 -16.65
CA PRO A 31 -7.57 3.44 -16.19
C PRO A 31 -7.22 2.10 -15.55
N LEU A 32 -6.23 1.37 -16.07
CA LEU A 32 -5.81 0.08 -15.45
C LEU A 32 -5.08 0.27 -14.11
N PHE A 33 -4.24 1.29 -14.01
CA PHE A 33 -3.56 1.61 -12.76
C PHE A 33 -4.57 2.04 -11.70
N ARG A 34 -5.50 2.89 -12.09
CA ARG A 34 -6.62 3.30 -11.25
C ARG A 34 -7.47 2.09 -10.80
N SER A 35 -7.87 1.21 -11.73
CA SER A 35 -8.63 0.00 -11.42
C SER A 35 -7.91 -0.94 -10.44
N PHE A 36 -6.59 -1.07 -10.54
CA PHE A 36 -5.81 -1.85 -9.58
C PHE A 36 -5.96 -1.29 -8.16
N TYR A 37 -5.78 0.01 -7.98
CA TYR A 37 -5.89 0.65 -6.66
C TYR A 37 -7.34 0.70 -6.16
N ASP A 38 -8.33 0.91 -7.02
CA ASP A 38 -9.74 0.90 -6.63
C ASP A 38 -10.17 -0.49 -6.13
N ARG A 39 -9.71 -1.57 -6.79
CA ARG A 39 -9.95 -2.95 -6.33
C ARG A 39 -9.25 -3.23 -5.00
N LEU A 40 -8.05 -2.71 -4.78
CA LEU A 40 -7.35 -2.82 -3.49
C LEU A 40 -8.08 -2.04 -2.40
N ALA A 41 -8.44 -0.79 -2.66
CA ALA A 41 -9.20 0.05 -1.74
C ALA A 41 -10.54 -0.58 -1.32
N PHE A 42 -11.28 -1.15 -2.30
CA PHE A 42 -12.52 -1.86 -2.03
C PHE A 42 -12.32 -2.98 -0.99
N ARG A 43 -11.30 -3.84 -1.17
CA ARG A 43 -10.99 -4.96 -0.25
C ARG A 43 -10.63 -4.48 1.14
N LEU A 44 -9.84 -3.41 1.23
CA LEU A 44 -9.43 -2.85 2.52
C LEU A 44 -10.60 -2.25 3.29
N LEU A 45 -11.45 -1.49 2.61
CA LEU A 45 -12.64 -0.89 3.22
C LEU A 45 -13.66 -1.97 3.63
N ASP A 46 -13.83 -3.00 2.81
CA ASP A 46 -14.73 -4.11 3.12
C ASP A 46 -14.27 -4.91 4.35
N ALA A 47 -12.96 -5.24 4.40
CA ALA A 47 -12.37 -5.96 5.53
C ALA A 47 -12.36 -5.15 6.84
N SER A 48 -12.45 -3.82 6.77
CA SER A 48 -12.50 -2.93 7.94
C SER A 48 -13.90 -2.48 8.33
N ALA A 49 -14.94 -2.87 7.59
CA ALA A 49 -16.31 -2.45 7.86
C ALA A 49 -16.77 -2.76 9.29
N SER A 50 -16.32 -3.89 9.87
CA SER A 50 -16.63 -4.29 11.25
C SER A 50 -15.79 -3.57 12.32
N ALA A 51 -14.85 -2.73 11.94
CA ALA A 51 -13.94 -2.05 12.87
C ALA A 51 -14.49 -0.71 13.38
N ARG A 52 -15.58 -0.20 12.80
CA ARG A 52 -16.18 1.10 13.14
C ARG A 52 -17.53 0.94 13.81
N ASN A 53 -17.94 1.97 14.54
CA ASN A 53 -19.33 2.13 14.99
C ASN A 53 -20.19 2.71 13.85
N ASP A 54 -21.47 2.32 13.81
CA ASP A 54 -22.40 2.85 12.82
C ASP A 54 -22.56 4.37 12.97
N GLY A 55 -22.41 5.07 11.84
CA GLY A 55 -22.53 6.53 11.77
C GLY A 55 -21.24 7.32 11.93
N ASP A 56 -20.19 6.76 12.54
CA ASP A 56 -18.91 7.46 12.68
C ASP A 56 -18.08 7.38 11.38
N PRO A 57 -17.26 8.41 11.07
CA PRO A 57 -16.30 8.33 9.99
C PRO A 57 -15.28 7.21 10.23
N LEU A 58 -15.00 6.39 9.20
CA LEU A 58 -13.92 5.41 9.23
C LEU A 58 -12.57 6.14 9.27
N ARG A 59 -11.81 5.96 10.35
CA ARG A 59 -10.51 6.62 10.58
C ARG A 59 -9.38 5.77 10.03
N VAL A 60 -8.89 6.13 8.83
CA VAL A 60 -7.81 5.43 8.13
C VAL A 60 -6.49 6.17 8.28
N PHE A 61 -5.40 5.43 8.46
CA PHE A 61 -4.04 5.96 8.41
C PHE A 61 -3.13 5.06 7.58
N GLU A 62 -2.44 5.63 6.59
CA GLU A 62 -1.49 4.89 5.74
C GLU A 62 -0.06 5.29 6.09
N VAL A 63 0.76 4.30 6.48
CA VAL A 63 2.19 4.49 6.77
C VAL A 63 3.00 4.12 5.54
N GLY A 64 3.85 5.04 5.07
CA GLY A 64 4.54 4.94 3.80
C GLY A 64 3.59 5.21 2.63
N CYS A 65 2.79 6.29 2.71
CA CYS A 65 1.76 6.58 1.72
C CYS A 65 2.30 7.06 0.35
N GLY A 66 3.58 7.42 0.28
CA GLY A 66 4.23 7.87 -0.94
C GLY A 66 3.49 9.01 -1.64
N GLU A 67 3.30 8.89 -2.95
CA GLU A 67 2.58 9.85 -3.78
C GLU A 67 1.04 9.76 -3.63
N GLY A 68 0.54 8.95 -2.70
CA GLY A 68 -0.88 8.92 -2.33
C GLY A 68 -1.79 8.12 -3.26
N PHE A 69 -1.26 7.19 -4.06
CA PHE A 69 -2.07 6.39 -5.01
C PHE A 69 -3.17 5.59 -4.32
N LEU A 70 -2.83 4.88 -3.23
CA LEU A 70 -3.81 4.07 -2.49
C LEU A 70 -4.79 4.96 -1.74
N GLY A 71 -4.31 6.00 -1.05
CA GLY A 71 -5.17 6.95 -0.36
C GLY A 71 -6.18 7.62 -1.28
N SER A 72 -5.77 7.99 -2.50
CA SER A 72 -6.67 8.53 -3.53
C SER A 72 -7.77 7.54 -3.92
N ALA A 73 -7.43 6.26 -4.05
CA ALA A 73 -8.40 5.21 -4.36
C ALA A 73 -9.35 4.95 -3.18
N ILE A 74 -8.82 4.95 -1.94
CA ILE A 74 -9.63 4.82 -0.72
C ILE A 74 -10.67 5.93 -0.63
N ARG A 75 -10.27 7.19 -0.87
CA ARG A 75 -11.22 8.32 -0.88
C ARG A 75 -12.31 8.14 -1.94
N ARG A 76 -11.94 7.85 -3.20
CA ARG A 76 -12.93 7.61 -4.27
C ARG A 76 -13.89 6.49 -3.92
N THR A 77 -13.36 5.35 -3.45
CA THR A 77 -14.20 4.19 -3.10
C THR A 77 -15.11 4.48 -1.91
N ALA A 78 -14.65 5.27 -0.95
CA ALA A 78 -15.47 5.73 0.17
C ALA A 78 -16.58 6.65 -0.28
N ASP A 79 -16.29 7.62 -1.17
CA ASP A 79 -17.27 8.55 -1.75
C ASP A 79 -18.34 7.78 -2.55
N GLU A 80 -17.94 6.83 -3.40
CA GLU A 80 -18.85 5.98 -4.18
C GLU A 80 -19.78 5.13 -3.29
N ARG A 81 -19.35 4.80 -2.07
CA ARG A 81 -20.12 4.04 -1.07
C ARG A 81 -20.87 4.92 -0.07
N ALA A 82 -20.80 6.24 -0.22
CA ALA A 82 -21.30 7.20 0.77
C ALA A 82 -20.79 6.89 2.20
N LEU A 83 -19.52 6.44 2.32
CA LEU A 83 -18.87 6.09 3.58
C LEU A 83 -18.12 7.30 4.12
N PRO A 84 -18.53 7.88 5.26
CA PRO A 84 -17.75 8.95 5.89
C PRO A 84 -16.34 8.49 6.21
N LEU A 85 -15.33 9.27 5.80
CA LEU A 85 -13.92 8.90 5.88
C LEU A 85 -13.07 10.03 6.45
N GLY A 86 -12.31 9.73 7.51
CA GLY A 86 -11.15 10.48 7.94
C GLY A 86 -9.87 9.77 7.48
N TYR A 87 -9.10 10.41 6.60
CA TYR A 87 -7.86 9.81 6.09
C TYR A 87 -6.66 10.67 6.48
N GLY A 88 -5.64 10.02 7.03
CA GLY A 88 -4.31 10.57 7.24
C GLY A 88 -3.23 9.65 6.69
N GLY A 89 -2.01 10.15 6.58
CA GLY A 89 -0.88 9.36 6.11
C GLY A 89 0.47 9.89 6.53
N ALA A 90 1.49 9.06 6.40
CA ALA A 90 2.88 9.47 6.66
C ALA A 90 3.82 8.89 5.59
N ASP A 91 4.86 9.65 5.28
CA ASP A 91 5.98 9.19 4.46
C ASP A 91 7.28 9.86 4.90
N LEU A 92 8.41 9.21 4.63
CA LEU A 92 9.73 9.74 4.94
C LEU A 92 10.10 10.91 4.00
N SER A 93 9.52 10.95 2.79
CA SER A 93 9.83 11.93 1.75
C SER A 93 8.81 13.07 1.73
N GLN A 94 9.26 14.28 2.03
CA GLN A 94 8.46 15.49 1.85
C GLN A 94 8.01 15.65 0.40
N ALA A 95 8.88 15.35 -0.57
CA ALA A 95 8.57 15.48 -1.98
C ALA A 95 7.45 14.51 -2.43
N ALA A 96 7.37 13.31 -1.83
CA ALA A 96 6.26 12.38 -2.07
C ALA A 96 4.95 12.94 -1.52
N LEU A 97 4.98 13.47 -0.29
CA LEU A 97 3.79 14.06 0.32
C LEU A 97 3.29 15.30 -0.40
N ASP A 98 4.18 16.09 -0.98
CA ASP A 98 3.79 17.25 -1.80
C ASP A 98 3.00 16.83 -3.05
N LEU A 99 3.32 15.66 -3.63
CA LEU A 99 2.54 15.06 -4.72
C LEU A 99 1.20 14.47 -4.24
N ALA A 100 1.15 13.93 -3.02
CA ALA A 100 -0.06 13.36 -2.43
C ALA A 100 -1.06 14.42 -1.95
N ARG A 101 -0.57 15.55 -1.47
CA ARG A 101 -1.35 16.61 -0.80
C ARG A 101 -2.55 17.14 -1.60
N PRO A 102 -2.45 17.41 -2.92
CA PRO A 102 -3.60 17.87 -3.71
C PRO A 102 -4.81 16.94 -3.64
N THR A 103 -4.56 15.63 -3.50
CA THR A 103 -5.62 14.61 -3.45
C THR A 103 -6.00 14.22 -2.03
N LEU A 104 -5.02 14.14 -1.11
CA LEU A 104 -5.22 13.62 0.23
C LEU A 104 -5.44 14.71 1.31
N GLY A 105 -5.18 15.97 0.98
CA GLY A 105 -5.31 17.07 1.93
C GLY A 105 -4.11 17.20 2.86
N ASN A 106 -4.31 17.83 4.03
CA ASN A 106 -3.23 18.27 4.89
C ASN A 106 -2.87 17.33 6.05
N ASP A 107 -3.65 16.26 6.27
CA ASP A 107 -3.39 15.27 7.35
C ASP A 107 -2.26 14.31 6.98
N LEU A 108 -1.15 14.86 6.47
CA LEU A 108 0.03 14.16 6.03
C LEU A 108 1.24 14.56 6.86
N ILE A 109 1.94 13.56 7.41
CA ILE A 109 3.05 13.73 8.35
C ILE A 109 4.35 13.26 7.68
N VAL A 110 5.37 14.12 7.65
CA VAL A 110 6.73 13.73 7.24
C VAL A 110 7.44 13.09 8.42
N GLY A 111 7.97 11.89 8.24
CA GLY A 111 8.75 11.23 9.28
C GLY A 111 8.97 9.75 9.08
N ASP A 112 9.78 9.18 9.95
CA ASP A 112 9.99 7.74 10.00
C ASP A 112 8.69 7.01 10.35
N ALA A 113 8.43 5.91 9.67
CA ALA A 113 7.21 5.14 9.80
C ALA A 113 6.93 4.71 11.25
N THR A 114 7.95 4.21 11.95
CA THR A 114 7.80 3.73 13.33
C THR A 114 7.62 4.90 14.31
N GLU A 115 8.39 5.97 14.14
CA GLU A 115 8.32 7.17 15.00
C GLU A 115 6.98 7.88 14.87
N VAL A 116 6.50 8.08 13.63
CA VAL A 116 5.18 8.68 13.38
C VAL A 116 4.07 7.80 13.96
N THR A 117 4.12 6.47 13.74
CA THR A 117 3.09 5.59 14.29
C THR A 117 3.11 5.59 15.81
N ALA A 118 4.27 5.63 16.45
CA ALA A 118 4.41 5.73 17.91
C ALA A 118 3.83 7.04 18.47
N SER A 119 3.85 8.14 17.70
CA SER A 119 3.28 9.43 18.10
C SER A 119 1.75 9.50 18.05
N LEU A 120 1.09 8.58 17.33
CA LEU A 120 -0.35 8.54 17.26
C LEU A 120 -0.95 8.03 18.58
N ALA A 121 -2.12 8.54 18.95
CA ALA A 121 -2.82 8.08 20.15
C ALA A 121 -3.30 6.63 20.00
N ALA A 122 -3.35 5.88 21.11
CA ALA A 122 -3.90 4.53 21.12
C ALA A 122 -5.39 4.54 20.73
N ALA A 123 -5.84 3.51 20.03
CA ALA A 123 -7.20 3.32 19.55
C ALA A 123 -7.77 4.55 18.78
N SER A 124 -6.86 5.29 18.11
CA SER A 124 -7.23 6.50 17.36
C SER A 124 -7.55 6.25 15.89
N ARG A 125 -7.36 5.04 15.41
CA ARG A 125 -7.62 4.65 14.02
C ARG A 125 -8.40 3.35 13.97
N ASP A 126 -9.27 3.21 12.97
CA ASP A 126 -10.03 1.99 12.74
C ASP A 126 -9.31 1.07 11.75
N LEU A 127 -8.55 1.66 10.84
CA LEU A 127 -7.71 0.95 9.88
C LEU A 127 -6.33 1.62 9.76
N LEU A 128 -5.27 0.87 10.01
CA LEU A 128 -3.90 1.28 9.71
C LEU A 128 -3.36 0.43 8.57
N ILE A 129 -2.83 1.09 7.54
CA ILE A 129 -2.36 0.44 6.31
C ILE A 129 -0.84 0.56 6.21
N VAL A 130 -0.19 -0.56 5.91
CA VAL A 130 1.24 -0.66 5.63
C VAL A 130 1.40 -1.34 4.27
N LYS A 131 1.78 -0.56 3.24
CA LYS A 131 1.90 -1.08 1.88
C LYS A 131 3.32 -0.94 1.35
N ASN A 132 3.93 -2.06 0.91
CA ASN A 132 5.28 -2.12 0.35
C ASN A 132 6.33 -1.40 1.24
N LEU A 133 6.22 -1.57 2.56
CA LEU A 133 7.06 -0.87 3.52
C LEU A 133 7.85 -1.81 4.45
N LEU A 134 7.27 -2.96 4.85
CA LEU A 134 7.91 -3.83 5.85
C LEU A 134 9.28 -4.35 5.39
N HIS A 135 9.47 -4.50 4.10
CA HIS A 135 10.73 -4.94 3.51
C HIS A 135 11.84 -3.87 3.58
N HIS A 136 11.50 -2.62 3.85
CA HIS A 136 12.46 -1.54 4.10
C HIS A 136 12.91 -1.42 5.55
N LEU A 137 12.24 -2.12 6.48
CA LEU A 137 12.48 -2.01 7.91
C LEU A 137 13.40 -3.11 8.43
N ASP A 138 14.35 -2.75 9.29
CA ASP A 138 15.19 -3.72 10.01
C ASP A 138 14.35 -4.51 11.04
N ASP A 139 13.47 -3.82 11.79
CA ASP A 139 12.53 -4.41 12.73
C ASP A 139 11.07 -4.07 12.34
N PRO A 140 10.45 -4.84 11.44
CA PRO A 140 9.05 -4.64 11.10
C PRO A 140 8.08 -4.92 12.26
N ALA A 141 8.50 -5.72 13.25
CA ALA A 141 7.65 -5.99 14.41
C ALA A 141 7.49 -4.76 15.30
N ALA A 142 8.49 -3.87 15.36
CA ALA A 142 8.40 -2.61 16.10
C ALA A 142 7.28 -1.73 15.51
N LEU A 143 7.26 -1.51 14.19
CA LEU A 143 6.18 -0.76 13.53
C LEU A 143 4.82 -1.42 13.77
N LEU A 144 4.74 -2.75 13.63
CA LEU A 144 3.48 -3.47 13.76
C LEU A 144 2.93 -3.49 15.18
N ARG A 145 3.78 -3.47 16.24
CA ARG A 145 3.35 -3.27 17.63
C ARG A 145 2.70 -1.90 17.84
N GLU A 146 3.30 -0.85 17.30
CA GLU A 146 2.71 0.48 17.35
C GLU A 146 1.40 0.54 16.54
N ALA A 147 1.36 -0.09 15.38
CA ALA A 147 0.14 -0.20 14.58
C ALA A 147 -0.99 -0.90 15.37
N ALA A 148 -0.70 -2.00 16.07
CA ALA A 148 -1.66 -2.69 16.92
C ALA A 148 -2.21 -1.78 18.04
N ARG A 149 -1.33 -1.01 18.70
CA ARG A 149 -1.71 -0.04 19.73
C ARG A 149 -2.62 1.07 19.17
N VAL A 150 -2.27 1.58 17.99
CA VAL A 150 -2.99 2.70 17.35
C VAL A 150 -4.39 2.31 16.88
N VAL A 151 -4.58 1.07 16.40
CA VAL A 151 -5.92 0.61 15.99
C VAL A 151 -6.75 0.09 17.17
N GLY A 152 -6.12 -0.32 18.25
CA GLY A 152 -6.82 -0.88 19.40
C GLY A 152 -7.52 -2.21 19.09
N PRO A 153 -8.30 -2.76 20.06
CA PRO A 153 -8.81 -4.13 19.97
C PRO A 153 -9.85 -4.34 18.87
N THR A 154 -10.58 -3.31 18.47
CA THR A 154 -11.63 -3.40 17.43
C THR A 154 -11.11 -3.08 16.04
N GLY A 155 -9.99 -2.37 15.94
CA GLY A 155 -9.44 -1.91 14.67
C GLY A 155 -8.73 -3.01 13.87
N ARG A 156 -8.22 -2.63 12.71
CA ARG A 156 -7.54 -3.53 11.76
C ARG A 156 -6.21 -2.94 11.32
N VAL A 157 -5.22 -3.83 11.17
CA VAL A 157 -3.96 -3.54 10.50
C VAL A 157 -3.95 -4.27 9.17
N ALA A 158 -3.83 -3.53 8.09
CA ALA A 158 -3.71 -4.08 6.73
C ALA A 158 -2.26 -4.01 6.27
N VAL A 159 -1.69 -5.16 5.92
CA VAL A 159 -0.35 -5.26 5.36
C VAL A 159 -0.44 -5.75 3.93
N ILE A 160 0.10 -4.98 2.98
CA ILE A 160 0.14 -5.31 1.56
C ILE A 160 1.61 -5.35 1.13
N GLU A 161 2.06 -6.50 0.64
CA GLU A 161 3.45 -6.65 0.20
C GLU A 161 3.55 -7.37 -1.14
N ALA A 162 4.55 -6.96 -1.93
CA ALA A 162 4.93 -7.66 -3.14
C ALA A 162 5.50 -9.05 -2.80
N ARG A 163 5.28 -10.01 -3.70
CA ARG A 163 5.68 -11.42 -3.49
C ARG A 163 6.89 -11.79 -4.31
N LEU A 164 7.94 -12.26 -3.63
CA LEU A 164 9.16 -12.77 -4.26
C LEU A 164 8.96 -14.03 -5.13
N GLY A 165 7.96 -14.84 -4.80
CA GLY A 165 7.66 -16.07 -5.54
C GLY A 165 6.93 -15.86 -6.86
N CYS A 166 6.65 -14.61 -7.22
CA CYS A 166 5.99 -14.25 -8.46
C CYS A 166 7.03 -14.19 -9.61
N PRO A 167 6.90 -14.99 -10.68
CA PRO A 167 7.84 -14.97 -11.80
C PRO A 167 7.95 -13.61 -12.47
N GLN A 168 6.84 -12.88 -12.57
CA GLN A 168 6.77 -11.55 -13.15
C GLN A 168 7.67 -10.57 -12.39
N PHE A 169 7.77 -10.72 -11.08
CA PHE A 169 8.65 -9.91 -10.25
C PHE A 169 10.10 -10.02 -10.71
N TRP A 170 10.59 -11.23 -10.98
CA TRP A 170 11.97 -11.45 -11.43
C TRP A 170 12.24 -10.89 -12.81
N ILE A 171 11.26 -10.98 -13.73
CA ILE A 171 11.34 -10.38 -15.05
C ILE A 171 11.51 -8.86 -14.93
N PHE A 172 10.73 -8.20 -14.08
CA PHE A 172 10.77 -6.75 -13.90
C PHE A 172 11.88 -6.29 -12.98
N SER A 173 12.22 -7.03 -11.92
CA SER A 173 13.30 -6.70 -10.98
C SER A 173 14.69 -6.90 -11.60
N GLY A 174 14.80 -7.67 -12.70
CA GLY A 174 16.01 -7.74 -13.50
C GLY A 174 16.52 -6.37 -13.95
N PHE A 175 15.63 -5.39 -13.99
CA PHE A 175 15.89 -4.00 -14.35
C PHE A 175 15.97 -3.04 -13.14
N ALA A 176 15.65 -3.54 -11.92
CA ALA A 176 15.76 -2.73 -10.71
C ALA A 176 17.22 -2.61 -10.25
N PRO A 177 17.61 -1.51 -9.60
CA PRO A 177 18.92 -1.38 -8.99
C PRO A 177 19.22 -2.56 -8.07
N ARG A 178 20.45 -3.08 -8.12
CA ARG A 178 20.85 -4.28 -7.34
C ARG A 178 20.52 -4.17 -5.84
N ARG A 179 20.44 -2.96 -5.29
CA ARG A 179 20.14 -2.70 -3.87
C ARG A 179 18.68 -2.97 -3.50
N GLU A 180 17.72 -2.77 -4.39
CA GLU A 180 16.29 -3.08 -4.12
C GLU A 180 16.02 -4.58 -4.05
N ARG A 181 16.86 -5.42 -4.65
CA ARG A 181 16.72 -6.88 -4.61
C ARG A 181 16.89 -7.49 -3.22
N TYR A 182 17.60 -6.82 -2.31
CA TYR A 182 17.85 -7.31 -0.95
C TYR A 182 16.69 -7.02 0.02
N PHE A 183 15.75 -6.15 -0.33
CA PHE A 183 14.67 -5.73 0.55
C PHE A 183 13.45 -6.66 0.52
N PHE A 184 13.30 -7.49 -0.50
CA PHE A 184 12.17 -8.39 -0.60
C PHE A 184 12.31 -9.58 0.35
N GLN A 185 11.75 -9.41 1.52
CA GLN A 185 11.75 -10.45 2.54
C GLN A 185 10.47 -11.26 2.45
N GLY A 186 10.62 -12.59 2.49
CA GLY A 186 9.52 -13.51 2.20
C GLY A 186 8.32 -13.39 3.16
N ALA A 187 7.17 -13.82 2.72
CA ALA A 187 5.90 -13.84 3.46
C ALA A 187 6.02 -14.42 4.89
N ARG A 188 6.95 -15.36 5.12
CA ARG A 188 7.19 -15.96 6.44
C ARG A 188 7.74 -14.95 7.46
N ARG A 189 8.62 -14.03 7.03
CA ARG A 189 9.16 -12.99 7.94
C ARG A 189 8.05 -12.02 8.35
N ASN A 190 7.24 -11.57 7.41
CA ASN A 190 6.17 -10.62 7.69
C ASN A 190 5.11 -11.24 8.61
N ARG A 191 4.76 -12.52 8.41
CA ARG A 191 3.88 -13.24 9.33
C ARG A 191 4.45 -13.36 10.73
N ARG A 192 5.73 -13.73 10.88
CA ARG A 192 6.40 -13.77 12.18
C ARG A 192 6.45 -12.39 12.85
N ALA A 193 6.64 -11.33 12.08
CA ALA A 193 6.62 -9.97 12.59
C ALA A 193 5.22 -9.58 13.11
N MET A 194 4.15 -9.97 12.41
CA MET A 194 2.77 -9.78 12.88
C MET A 194 2.50 -10.57 14.17
N GLU A 195 2.88 -11.84 14.21
CA GLU A 195 2.73 -12.69 15.40
C GLU A 195 3.52 -12.11 16.60
N ALA A 196 4.78 -11.66 16.39
CA ALA A 196 5.60 -11.02 17.41
C ALA A 196 5.07 -9.65 17.87
N ALA A 197 4.22 -9.02 17.06
CA ALA A 197 3.55 -7.77 17.37
C ALA A 197 2.19 -7.97 18.08
N GLY A 198 1.79 -9.22 18.39
CA GLY A 198 0.48 -9.50 18.97
C GLY A 198 -0.69 -9.27 18.00
N LEU A 199 -0.46 -9.51 16.71
CA LEU A 199 -1.47 -9.40 15.66
C LEU A 199 -1.91 -10.79 15.21
N GLU A 200 -3.21 -11.05 15.32
CA GLU A 200 -3.86 -12.24 14.78
C GLU A 200 -4.34 -11.98 13.35
N LEU A 201 -3.96 -12.87 12.44
CA LEU A 201 -4.40 -12.79 11.06
C LEU A 201 -5.87 -13.20 10.93
N VAL A 202 -6.74 -12.27 10.49
CA VAL A 202 -8.17 -12.52 10.28
C VAL A 202 -8.53 -12.76 8.82
N HIS A 203 -7.72 -12.23 7.89
CA HIS A 203 -7.90 -12.47 6.45
C HIS A 203 -6.55 -12.47 5.72
N SER A 204 -6.44 -13.35 4.72
CA SER A 204 -5.28 -13.39 3.82
C SER A 204 -5.73 -13.65 2.40
N GLU A 205 -5.40 -12.77 1.50
CA GLU A 205 -5.76 -12.85 0.09
C GLU A 205 -4.52 -12.71 -0.80
N ARG A 206 -4.51 -13.46 -1.90
CA ARG A 206 -3.57 -13.28 -3.01
C ARG A 206 -4.19 -12.33 -4.01
N PHE A 207 -3.43 -11.32 -4.41
CA PHE A 207 -3.97 -10.22 -5.18
C PHE A 207 -3.13 -9.93 -6.41
N SER A 208 -3.81 -9.75 -7.55
CA SER A 208 -3.28 -9.38 -8.84
C SER A 208 -2.14 -10.27 -9.37
N LEU A 209 -2.24 -10.70 -10.61
CA LEU A 209 -1.15 -11.34 -11.35
C LEU A 209 -0.15 -10.32 -11.86
N LEU A 210 -0.66 -9.17 -12.31
CA LEU A 210 0.17 -8.14 -12.89
C LEU A 210 0.86 -7.32 -11.80
N PRO A 211 2.19 -7.16 -11.85
CA PRO A 211 2.92 -6.30 -10.94
C PRO A 211 2.75 -4.83 -11.36
N TYR A 212 1.51 -4.31 -11.29
CA TYR A 212 1.16 -2.99 -11.82
C TYR A 212 2.11 -1.89 -11.37
N GLU A 213 2.43 -1.82 -10.07
CA GLU A 213 3.32 -0.78 -9.55
C GLU A 213 4.70 -0.88 -10.17
N LEU A 214 5.29 -2.08 -10.17
CA LEU A 214 6.62 -2.31 -10.73
C LEU A 214 6.65 -2.07 -12.25
N ALA A 215 5.62 -2.53 -12.96
CA ALA A 215 5.47 -2.35 -14.40
C ALA A 215 5.36 -0.87 -14.77
N PHE A 216 4.55 -0.10 -14.03
CA PHE A 216 4.38 1.33 -14.26
C PHE A 216 5.63 2.14 -13.86
N HIS A 217 6.35 1.74 -12.81
CA HIS A 217 7.59 2.44 -12.43
C HIS A 217 8.74 2.21 -13.41
N ILE A 218 8.93 0.96 -13.89
CA ILE A 218 10.11 0.60 -14.67
C ILE A 218 9.89 0.73 -16.18
N ARG A 219 8.67 0.44 -16.65
CA ARG A 219 8.35 0.34 -18.07
C ARG A 219 7.10 1.11 -18.47
N TYR A 220 6.82 2.20 -17.78
CA TYR A 220 5.62 3.00 -17.99
C TYR A 220 5.34 3.29 -19.48
N GLY A 221 6.32 3.76 -20.22
CA GLY A 221 6.16 4.07 -21.65
C GLY A 221 5.77 2.88 -22.53
N PHE A 222 6.24 1.66 -22.19
CA PHE A 222 5.86 0.43 -22.89
C PHE A 222 4.42 0.02 -22.54
N PHE A 223 4.10 -0.04 -21.24
CA PHE A 223 2.76 -0.43 -20.77
C PHE A 223 1.69 0.58 -21.17
N ARG A 224 2.00 1.89 -21.14
CA ARG A 224 1.13 2.93 -21.66
C ARG A 224 0.72 2.69 -23.10
N ARG A 225 1.66 2.32 -23.98
CA ARG A 225 1.37 2.04 -25.39
C ARG A 225 0.57 0.74 -25.58
N LEU A 226 0.89 -0.28 -24.81
CA LEU A 226 0.24 -1.59 -24.90
C LEU A 226 -1.19 -1.58 -24.34
N LEU A 227 -1.44 -0.75 -23.33
CA LEU A 227 -2.69 -0.70 -22.56
C LEU A 227 -3.40 0.66 -22.69
N SER A 228 -3.13 1.40 -23.74
CA SER A 228 -3.66 2.77 -23.98
C SER A 228 -5.15 2.85 -24.34
N GLY A 229 -5.91 1.81 -24.09
CA GLY A 229 -7.34 1.82 -24.29
C GLY A 229 -8.11 2.41 -23.10
N ASP A 230 -8.88 3.46 -23.34
CA ASP A 230 -9.77 4.09 -22.34
C ASP A 230 -11.15 3.42 -22.27
N ASP A 231 -11.35 2.26 -22.92
CA ASP A 231 -12.63 1.56 -22.89
C ASP A 231 -12.90 0.96 -21.48
N PRO A 232 -13.88 1.49 -20.72
CA PRO A 232 -14.19 1.00 -19.38
C PRO A 232 -14.61 -0.48 -19.36
N LYS A 233 -15.22 -0.98 -20.45
CA LYS A 233 -15.64 -2.38 -20.57
C LYS A 233 -14.41 -3.29 -20.70
N LEU A 234 -13.42 -2.89 -21.50
CA LEU A 234 -12.17 -3.64 -21.64
C LEU A 234 -11.40 -3.64 -20.32
N ILE A 235 -11.27 -2.50 -19.65
CA ILE A 235 -10.62 -2.36 -18.34
C ILE A 235 -11.31 -3.27 -17.30
N GLY A 236 -12.64 -3.23 -17.24
CA GLY A 236 -13.42 -4.09 -16.34
C GLY A 236 -13.18 -5.58 -16.61
N ARG A 237 -13.13 -5.99 -17.88
CA ARG A 237 -12.83 -7.39 -18.26
C ARG A 237 -11.43 -7.82 -17.87
N ILE A 238 -10.42 -6.98 -18.13
CA ILE A 238 -9.03 -7.25 -17.72
C ILE A 238 -8.95 -7.44 -16.21
N SER A 239 -9.57 -6.55 -15.44
CA SER A 239 -9.59 -6.60 -13.98
C SER A 239 -10.28 -7.86 -13.45
N GLN A 240 -11.42 -8.24 -14.04
CA GLN A 240 -12.12 -9.48 -13.67
C GLN A 240 -11.31 -10.75 -14.00
N VAL A 241 -10.63 -10.76 -15.14
CA VAL A 241 -9.74 -11.86 -15.53
C VAL A 241 -8.56 -11.94 -14.56
N ASP A 242 -7.95 -10.81 -14.21
CA ASP A 242 -6.86 -10.72 -13.25
C ASP A 242 -7.27 -11.27 -11.87
N ASP A 243 -8.45 -10.89 -11.36
CA ASP A 243 -8.97 -11.41 -10.09
C ASP A 243 -9.27 -12.92 -10.14
N ARG A 244 -9.90 -13.42 -11.22
CA ARG A 244 -10.18 -14.85 -11.41
C ARG A 244 -8.90 -15.67 -11.48
N LEU A 245 -7.91 -15.20 -12.22
CA LEU A 245 -6.62 -15.86 -12.33
C LEU A 245 -5.84 -15.81 -11.01
N ALA A 246 -5.90 -14.70 -10.29
CA ALA A 246 -5.28 -14.57 -8.97
C ALA A 246 -5.86 -15.58 -7.98
N ALA A 247 -7.18 -15.84 -8.04
CA ALA A 247 -7.84 -16.86 -7.24
C ALA A 247 -7.49 -18.29 -7.68
N ALA A 248 -7.45 -18.54 -9.00
CA ALA A 248 -7.19 -19.88 -9.56
C ALA A 248 -5.71 -20.30 -9.46
N ILE A 249 -4.78 -19.34 -9.56
CA ILE A 249 -3.33 -19.59 -9.60
C ILE A 249 -2.60 -18.71 -8.55
N PRO A 250 -2.91 -18.91 -7.25
CA PRO A 250 -2.45 -17.98 -6.20
C PRO A 250 -0.93 -17.95 -6.03
N TRP A 251 -0.20 -18.95 -6.51
CA TRP A 251 1.28 -19.01 -6.40
C TRP A 251 2.00 -18.05 -7.34
N ILE A 252 1.37 -17.55 -8.42
CA ILE A 252 1.96 -16.58 -9.35
C ILE A 252 1.45 -15.15 -9.16
N THR A 253 0.67 -14.87 -8.11
CA THR A 253 0.18 -13.51 -7.83
C THR A 253 1.31 -12.58 -7.39
N SER A 254 1.20 -11.31 -7.76
CA SER A 254 2.22 -10.29 -7.49
C SER A 254 2.18 -9.76 -6.07
N TYR A 255 1.02 -9.78 -5.42
CA TYR A 255 0.82 -9.21 -4.08
C TYR A 255 0.14 -10.19 -3.13
N VAL A 256 0.31 -9.93 -1.85
CA VAL A 256 -0.48 -10.53 -0.76
C VAL A 256 -1.04 -9.40 0.09
N ILE A 257 -2.29 -9.56 0.48
CA ILE A 257 -3.01 -8.72 1.44
C ILE A 257 -3.19 -9.53 2.70
N TRP A 258 -2.79 -9.00 3.83
CA TRP A 258 -3.07 -9.52 5.15
C TRP A 258 -3.86 -8.50 5.94
N ILE A 259 -4.96 -8.91 6.52
CA ILE A 259 -5.72 -8.12 7.49
C ILE A 259 -5.57 -8.81 8.84
N ALA A 260 -5.13 -8.07 9.83
CA ALA A 260 -4.91 -8.57 11.17
C ALA A 260 -5.61 -7.69 12.21
N ARG A 261 -5.87 -8.25 13.38
CA ARG A 261 -6.39 -7.54 14.56
C ARG A 261 -5.45 -7.76 15.75
N PRO A 262 -5.40 -6.84 16.70
CA PRO A 262 -4.73 -7.08 17.97
C PRO A 262 -5.34 -8.28 18.71
N THR A 263 -4.49 -9.07 19.39
CA THR A 263 -4.94 -10.28 20.13
C THR A 263 -5.53 -10.01 21.51
N GLY A 264 -5.62 -8.72 21.93
CA GLY A 264 -6.13 -8.32 23.24
C GLY A 264 -5.03 -8.17 24.27
#